data_76e49e7c06e93781a6d66caa8b211088
#
_entry.id   76e49e7c06e93781a6d66caa8b211088
#
_cell.length_a   1.000
_cell.length_b   1.000
_cell.length_c   1.000
_cell.angle_alpha   90.00
_cell.angle_beta   90.00
_cell.angle_gamma   90.00
#
_symmetry.space_group_name_H-M   'P 1'
#
loop_
_entity.id
_entity.type
_entity.pdbx_description
1 polymer ?
#
loop_
_entity_poly.entity_id
_entity_poly.type
_entity_poly.pdbx_seq_one_letter_code
_entity_poly.pdbx_strand_id
1 'polypeptide(L)'
;MSNFFASGGNSENKNLFLKQDEKPKDNSLDGQYNELKNNYERIFIEAAESIRKELDTIKPENACEGCTHKDCKIRKKDIFAPYPPADCKLREWQMQAITYLTGDYKNKLKAAYKSIMDKKNNYECNKCGSCCRLAVSEYSYQQLKQRAMRGDKFSEDFVSVFVPYETEDEAKEVNPEYFELLNKLVEDDKIYYYHCPKIGSDNLCTIYEDRPSICRDYPHNPLKLLPSSCSFNEWKNEVTNQAMLLKAKTDIINFYKEKLG
;
A
#
# COMPACT_ATOMS: atom_id res chain seq x y z
N MET A 1 -38.84 11.10 -41.15
CA MET A 1 -38.39 12.50 -41.30
C MET A 1 -37.47 12.76 -40.11
N SER A 2 -36.24 13.06 -40.12
CA SER A 2 -35.24 13.32 -41.14
C SER A 2 -33.88 13.15 -40.44
N ASN A 3 -33.00 12.52 -41.14
CA ASN A 3 -31.55 12.48 -40.98
C ASN A 3 -30.91 13.78 -40.45
N PHE A 4 -29.89 13.63 -39.62
CA PHE A 4 -28.68 14.43 -39.73
C PHE A 4 -27.44 13.57 -39.39
N PHE A 5 -26.83 13.05 -40.46
CA PHE A 5 -25.40 12.71 -40.48
C PHE A 5 -24.65 13.89 -41.09
N ALA A 6 -23.68 14.42 -40.44
CA ALA A 6 -22.57 15.19 -41.04
C ALA A 6 -21.35 14.92 -40.13
N SER A 7 -20.44 14.10 -40.54
CA SER A 7 -19.18 14.30 -41.25
C SER A 7 -18.18 15.19 -40.51
N GLY A 8 -17.06 14.54 -40.03
CA GLY A 8 -15.72 14.99 -40.25
C GLY A 8 -15.19 16.07 -39.28
N GLY A 9 -14.33 15.68 -38.39
CA GLY A 9 -13.50 16.62 -37.63
C GLY A 9 -12.46 15.87 -36.85
N ASN A 10 -11.21 15.93 -37.30
CA ASN A 10 -10.00 15.55 -36.59
C ASN A 10 -10.11 15.94 -35.14
N SER A 11 -10.22 14.98 -34.25
CA SER A 11 -9.98 15.20 -32.83
C SER A 11 -8.49 14.97 -32.54
N GLU A 12 -7.72 16.03 -32.62
CA GLU A 12 -6.51 16.15 -31.85
C GLU A 12 -6.85 15.85 -30.36
N ASN A 13 -6.39 14.72 -29.91
CA ASN A 13 -6.42 14.34 -28.51
C ASN A 13 -5.51 15.31 -27.74
N LYS A 14 -6.04 16.49 -27.43
CA LYS A 14 -5.43 17.39 -26.46
C LYS A 14 -5.50 16.69 -25.13
N ASN A 15 -4.38 16.14 -24.71
CA ASN A 15 -4.07 15.82 -23.31
C ASN A 15 -4.35 17.06 -22.46
N LEU A 16 -5.59 17.20 -22.01
CA LEU A 16 -5.98 18.15 -21.00
C LEU A 16 -5.64 17.53 -19.62
N PHE A 17 -4.39 17.17 -19.41
CA PHE A 17 -3.84 17.19 -18.07
C PHE A 17 -3.75 18.67 -17.69
N LEU A 18 -4.82 19.16 -17.10
CA LEU A 18 -4.75 20.36 -16.28
C LEU A 18 -3.57 20.13 -15.35
N LYS A 19 -2.47 20.85 -15.55
CA LYS A 19 -1.48 21.09 -14.51
C LYS A 19 -2.26 21.78 -13.40
N GLN A 20 -2.80 21.00 -12.46
CA GLN A 20 -3.13 21.54 -11.17
C GLN A 20 -1.81 22.11 -10.67
N ASP A 21 -1.78 23.38 -10.35
CA ASP A 21 -0.68 24.00 -9.63
C ASP A 21 -0.47 23.15 -8.39
N GLU A 22 0.50 22.23 -8.47
CA GLU A 22 0.83 21.33 -7.37
C GLU A 22 1.35 22.20 -6.24
N LYS A 23 0.50 22.45 -5.27
CA LYS A 23 0.95 23.03 -4.00
C LYS A 23 2.10 22.15 -3.50
N PRO A 24 3.17 22.75 -2.97
CA PRO A 24 4.26 21.96 -2.41
C PRO A 24 3.67 20.96 -1.42
N LYS A 25 4.06 19.67 -1.56
CA LYS A 25 3.54 18.61 -0.70
C LYS A 25 3.90 18.89 0.75
N ASP A 26 2.92 18.79 1.62
CA ASP A 26 3.14 18.87 3.06
C ASP A 26 3.77 17.56 3.53
N ASN A 27 5.09 17.60 3.78
CA ASN A 27 5.85 16.46 4.26
C ASN A 27 5.82 16.30 5.79
N SER A 28 5.03 17.13 6.51
CA SER A 28 4.74 16.85 7.91
C SER A 28 4.06 15.50 8.08
N LEU A 29 4.13 14.89 9.24
CA LEU A 29 3.50 13.59 9.49
C LEU A 29 1.98 13.66 9.33
N ASP A 30 1.35 14.73 9.84
CA ASP A 30 -0.08 14.96 9.67
C ASP A 30 -0.46 15.19 8.19
N GLY A 31 0.36 15.92 7.43
CA GLY A 31 0.16 16.13 6.00
C GLY A 31 0.19 14.81 5.22
N GLN A 32 1.19 13.98 5.46
CA GLN A 32 1.31 12.65 4.85
C GLN A 32 0.13 11.73 5.20
N TYR A 33 -0.28 11.71 6.47
CA TYR A 33 -1.41 10.93 6.92
C TYR A 33 -2.72 11.37 6.26
N ASN A 34 -2.98 12.68 6.23
CA ASN A 34 -4.17 13.23 5.60
C ASN A 34 -4.20 12.99 4.09
N GLU A 35 -3.06 13.07 3.41
CA GLU A 35 -2.97 12.71 1.99
C GLU A 35 -3.36 11.24 1.76
N LEU A 36 -2.82 10.32 2.56
CA LEU A 36 -3.16 8.90 2.47
C LEU A 36 -4.64 8.66 2.74
N LYS A 37 -5.19 9.25 3.79
CA LYS A 37 -6.60 9.10 4.18
C LYS A 37 -7.55 9.66 3.11
N ASN A 38 -7.32 10.89 2.66
CA ASN A 38 -8.20 11.58 1.71
C ASN A 38 -8.19 10.93 0.32
N ASN A 39 -7.08 10.30 -0.07
CA ASN A 39 -6.98 9.62 -1.36
C ASN A 39 -7.48 8.17 -1.33
N TYR A 40 -7.64 7.56 -0.14
CA TYR A 40 -7.90 6.13 -0.01
C TYR A 40 -9.16 5.69 -0.75
N GLU A 41 -10.29 6.38 -0.54
CA GLU A 41 -11.57 6.03 -1.16
C GLU A 41 -11.50 6.12 -2.69
N ARG A 42 -10.97 7.23 -3.21
CA ARG A 42 -10.79 7.43 -4.65
C ARG A 42 -9.92 6.34 -5.27
N ILE A 43 -8.79 6.02 -4.63
CA ILE A 43 -7.85 5.00 -5.11
C ILE A 43 -8.46 3.60 -5.02
N PHE A 44 -9.28 3.33 -4.01
CA PHE A 44 -9.99 2.06 -3.91
C PHE A 44 -11.00 1.87 -5.05
N ILE A 45 -11.75 2.90 -5.40
CA ILE A 45 -12.67 2.88 -6.55
C ILE A 45 -11.88 2.65 -7.85
N GLU A 46 -10.78 3.38 -8.05
CA GLU A 46 -9.90 3.23 -9.21
C GLU A 46 -9.33 1.81 -9.31
N ALA A 47 -8.91 1.23 -8.19
CA ALA A 47 -8.43 -0.14 -8.11
C ALA A 47 -9.49 -1.16 -8.53
N ALA A 48 -10.72 -1.00 -8.03
CA ALA A 48 -11.85 -1.86 -8.36
C ALA A 48 -12.20 -1.77 -9.86
N GLU A 49 -12.23 -0.56 -10.43
CA GLU A 49 -12.46 -0.35 -11.86
C GLU A 49 -11.36 -0.94 -12.72
N SER A 50 -10.09 -0.81 -12.31
CA SER A 50 -8.95 -1.39 -13.02
C SER A 50 -9.01 -2.92 -13.04
N ILE A 51 -9.37 -3.56 -11.92
CA ILE A 51 -9.58 -5.01 -11.86
C ILE A 51 -10.73 -5.41 -12.78
N ARG A 52 -11.84 -4.66 -12.78
CA ARG A 52 -12.98 -4.93 -13.64
C ARG A 52 -12.61 -4.86 -15.13
N LYS A 53 -11.86 -3.83 -15.54
CA LYS A 53 -11.38 -3.70 -16.92
C LYS A 53 -10.50 -4.87 -17.35
N GLU A 54 -9.59 -5.29 -16.46
CA GLU A 54 -8.74 -6.46 -16.71
C GLU A 54 -9.58 -7.74 -16.92
N LEU A 55 -10.63 -7.92 -16.13
CA LEU A 55 -11.49 -9.09 -16.23
C LEU A 55 -12.47 -9.04 -17.43
N ASP A 56 -12.84 -7.84 -17.86
CA ASP A 56 -13.66 -7.68 -19.08
C ASP A 56 -12.91 -8.20 -20.33
N THR A 57 -11.56 -8.22 -20.32
CA THR A 57 -10.76 -8.75 -21.44
C THR A 57 -10.85 -10.27 -21.62
N ILE A 58 -11.18 -10.99 -20.55
CA ILE A 58 -11.30 -12.47 -20.54
C ILE A 58 -12.74 -12.94 -20.43
N LYS A 59 -13.69 -12.02 -20.38
CA LYS A 59 -15.11 -12.35 -20.28
C LYS A 59 -15.64 -12.85 -21.62
N PRO A 60 -16.39 -13.99 -21.62
CA PRO A 60 -17.01 -14.48 -22.86
C PRO A 60 -17.99 -13.45 -23.44
N GLU A 61 -17.89 -13.21 -24.73
CA GLU A 61 -18.90 -12.41 -25.45
C GLU A 61 -20.26 -13.12 -25.39
N ASN A 62 -21.33 -12.32 -25.31
CA ASN A 62 -22.71 -12.81 -25.35
C ASN A 62 -23.09 -13.88 -24.31
N ALA A 63 -22.29 -14.04 -23.25
CA ALA A 63 -22.54 -15.06 -22.21
C ALA A 63 -23.92 -14.95 -21.53
N CYS A 64 -24.53 -13.77 -21.55
CA CYS A 64 -25.85 -13.51 -20.98
C CYS A 64 -26.98 -13.46 -22.04
N GLU A 65 -26.70 -13.77 -23.28
CA GLU A 65 -27.72 -13.82 -24.34
C GLU A 65 -28.69 -14.97 -24.05
N GLY A 66 -30.00 -14.68 -24.05
CA GLY A 66 -31.06 -15.63 -23.70
C GLY A 66 -31.16 -15.99 -22.22
N CYS A 67 -30.38 -15.34 -21.34
CA CYS A 67 -30.42 -15.60 -19.90
C CYS A 67 -31.71 -15.03 -19.27
N THR A 68 -32.41 -15.88 -18.50
CA THR A 68 -33.67 -15.54 -17.81
C THR A 68 -33.49 -14.87 -16.46
N HIS A 69 -32.28 -14.90 -15.89
CA HIS A 69 -31.98 -14.34 -14.56
C HIS A 69 -31.79 -12.80 -14.63
N LYS A 70 -32.91 -12.06 -14.49
CA LYS A 70 -32.90 -10.57 -14.62
C LYS A 70 -32.09 -9.87 -13.53
N ASP A 71 -32.03 -10.41 -12.32
CA ASP A 71 -31.36 -9.84 -11.15
C ASP A 71 -29.95 -10.40 -10.88
N CYS A 72 -29.37 -11.07 -11.89
CA CYS A 72 -28.04 -11.64 -11.77
C CYS A 72 -27.00 -10.55 -11.54
N LYS A 73 -26.31 -10.58 -10.41
CA LYS A 73 -25.26 -9.62 -10.04
C LYS A 73 -24.04 -9.71 -10.95
N ILE A 74 -23.69 -10.92 -11.43
CA ILE A 74 -22.60 -11.11 -12.40
C ILE A 74 -22.91 -10.43 -13.73
N ARG A 75 -24.18 -10.48 -14.19
CA ARG A 75 -24.63 -9.74 -15.35
C ARG A 75 -24.43 -8.23 -15.18
N LYS A 76 -24.63 -7.73 -13.95
CA LYS A 76 -24.34 -6.34 -13.55
C LYS A 76 -22.86 -6.04 -13.33
N LYS A 77 -21.96 -6.97 -13.73
CA LYS A 77 -20.50 -6.86 -13.60
C LYS A 77 -19.96 -6.98 -12.16
N ASP A 78 -20.74 -7.52 -11.25
CA ASP A 78 -20.28 -7.87 -9.91
C ASP A 78 -19.73 -9.31 -9.93
N ILE A 79 -18.46 -9.44 -10.30
CA ILE A 79 -17.74 -10.73 -10.36
C ILE A 79 -17.63 -11.40 -8.99
N PHE A 80 -17.90 -10.66 -7.94
CA PHE A 80 -17.76 -11.08 -6.56
C PHE A 80 -19.13 -11.44 -5.93
N ALA A 81 -20.17 -11.44 -6.74
CA ALA A 81 -21.44 -11.98 -6.32
C ALA A 81 -21.28 -13.46 -5.95
N PRO A 82 -22.10 -13.96 -5.01
CA PRO A 82 -22.20 -15.40 -4.73
C PRO A 82 -22.34 -16.16 -6.04
N TYR A 83 -21.83 -17.39 -6.07
CA TYR A 83 -21.85 -18.22 -7.26
C TYR A 83 -23.17 -18.12 -8.00
N PRO A 84 -23.17 -17.87 -9.31
CA PRO A 84 -24.38 -17.86 -10.10
C PRO A 84 -25.02 -19.26 -10.09
N PRO A 85 -26.30 -19.38 -10.47
CA PRO A 85 -26.95 -20.67 -10.65
C PRO A 85 -26.09 -21.66 -11.44
N ALA A 86 -26.27 -22.94 -11.20
CA ALA A 86 -25.43 -23.99 -11.79
C ALA A 86 -25.47 -24.00 -13.34
N ASP A 87 -26.57 -23.52 -13.92
CA ASP A 87 -26.81 -23.39 -15.37
C ASP A 87 -26.25 -22.09 -15.98
N CYS A 88 -25.65 -21.21 -15.16
CA CYS A 88 -25.12 -19.93 -15.65
C CYS A 88 -23.83 -20.12 -16.43
N LYS A 89 -23.82 -19.68 -17.69
CA LYS A 89 -22.64 -19.71 -18.57
C LYS A 89 -21.45 -18.90 -18.05
N LEU A 90 -21.69 -17.93 -17.12
CA LEU A 90 -20.63 -17.13 -16.50
C LEU A 90 -20.00 -17.79 -15.28
N ARG A 91 -20.51 -18.94 -14.83
CA ARG A 91 -19.97 -19.61 -13.65
C ARG A 91 -18.53 -20.07 -13.87
N GLU A 92 -18.28 -20.72 -15.00
CA GLU A 92 -16.93 -21.14 -15.36
C GLU A 92 -15.98 -19.94 -15.51
N TRP A 93 -16.44 -18.89 -16.20
CA TRP A 93 -15.67 -17.65 -16.30
C TRP A 93 -15.36 -17.05 -14.93
N GLN A 94 -16.30 -17.04 -13.99
CA GLN A 94 -16.06 -16.53 -12.64
C GLN A 94 -14.94 -17.31 -11.94
N MET A 95 -14.94 -18.63 -12.05
CA MET A 95 -13.88 -19.46 -11.49
C MET A 95 -12.53 -19.19 -12.13
N GLN A 96 -12.48 -19.05 -13.46
CA GLN A 96 -11.28 -18.69 -14.19
C GLN A 96 -10.78 -17.30 -13.79
N ALA A 97 -11.68 -16.32 -13.64
CA ALA A 97 -11.35 -14.97 -13.20
C ALA A 97 -10.73 -14.96 -11.78
N ILE A 98 -11.29 -15.72 -10.85
CA ILE A 98 -10.73 -15.86 -9.50
C ILE A 98 -9.33 -16.49 -9.55
N THR A 99 -9.17 -17.57 -10.30
CA THR A 99 -7.86 -18.22 -10.49
C THR A 99 -6.83 -17.25 -11.06
N TYR A 100 -7.22 -16.49 -12.09
CA TYR A 100 -6.36 -15.48 -12.69
C TYR A 100 -5.97 -14.38 -11.69
N LEU A 101 -6.95 -13.81 -10.97
CA LEU A 101 -6.70 -12.74 -9.99
C LEU A 101 -5.77 -13.20 -8.85
N THR A 102 -5.98 -14.41 -8.35
CA THR A 102 -5.20 -14.95 -7.22
C THR A 102 -3.84 -15.51 -7.63
N GLY A 103 -3.65 -15.82 -8.92
CA GLY A 103 -2.42 -16.33 -9.52
C GLY A 103 -1.66 -15.26 -10.30
N ASP A 104 -1.85 -15.23 -11.61
CA ASP A 104 -1.05 -14.41 -12.54
C ASP A 104 -1.17 -12.91 -12.27
N TYR A 105 -2.37 -12.41 -12.02
CA TYR A 105 -2.55 -10.98 -11.75
C TYR A 105 -1.88 -10.57 -10.45
N LYS A 106 -2.00 -11.39 -9.40
CA LYS A 106 -1.29 -11.15 -8.13
C LYS A 106 0.23 -11.12 -8.31
N ASN A 107 0.78 -11.95 -9.20
CA ASN A 107 2.20 -11.93 -9.52
C ASN A 107 2.60 -10.67 -10.29
N LYS A 108 1.75 -10.18 -11.21
CA LYS A 108 1.94 -8.87 -11.86
C LYS A 108 1.98 -7.73 -10.82
N LEU A 109 1.08 -7.74 -9.81
CA LEU A 109 1.08 -6.72 -8.75
C LEU A 109 2.34 -6.79 -7.89
N LYS A 110 2.82 -7.98 -7.54
CA LYS A 110 4.10 -8.15 -6.82
C LYS A 110 5.28 -7.61 -7.61
N ALA A 111 5.35 -7.88 -8.91
CA ALA A 111 6.41 -7.38 -9.78
C ALA A 111 6.36 -5.84 -9.89
N ALA A 112 5.16 -5.26 -10.02
CA ALA A 112 4.97 -3.82 -10.02
C ALA A 112 5.38 -3.17 -8.69
N TYR A 113 5.03 -3.79 -7.55
CA TYR A 113 5.47 -3.33 -6.23
C TYR A 113 6.98 -3.41 -6.08
N LYS A 114 7.61 -4.49 -6.54
CA LYS A 114 9.06 -4.61 -6.56
C LYS A 114 9.70 -3.47 -7.35
N SER A 115 9.18 -3.14 -8.53
CA SER A 115 9.67 -2.01 -9.34
C SER A 115 9.60 -0.67 -8.59
N ILE A 116 8.54 -0.43 -7.80
CA ILE A 116 8.43 0.75 -6.93
C ILE A 116 9.54 0.75 -5.87
N MET A 117 9.80 -0.40 -5.24
CA MET A 117 10.86 -0.54 -4.24
C MET A 117 12.26 -0.39 -4.85
N ASP A 118 12.46 -0.90 -6.06
CA ASP A 118 13.75 -0.78 -6.77
C ASP A 118 14.10 0.69 -7.08
N LYS A 119 13.11 1.56 -7.33
CA LYS A 119 13.34 3.00 -7.50
C LYS A 119 13.96 3.67 -6.26
N LYS A 120 13.74 3.11 -5.05
CA LYS A 120 14.37 3.60 -3.82
C LYS A 120 15.89 3.61 -3.90
N ASN A 121 16.49 2.74 -4.71
CA ASN A 121 17.95 2.66 -4.87
C ASN A 121 18.57 3.93 -5.51
N ASN A 122 17.73 4.81 -6.08
CA ASN A 122 18.16 6.12 -6.57
C ASN A 122 18.25 7.17 -5.47
N TYR A 123 17.91 6.82 -4.24
CA TYR A 123 17.86 7.73 -3.08
C TYR A 123 18.75 7.19 -1.96
N GLU A 124 19.42 8.10 -1.28
CA GLU A 124 20.32 7.75 -0.19
C GLU A 124 19.81 8.27 1.16
N CYS A 125 20.14 7.55 2.21
CA CYS A 125 19.87 7.97 3.57
C CYS A 125 20.74 9.18 3.95
N ASN A 126 20.10 10.29 4.28
CA ASN A 126 20.79 11.50 4.75
C ASN A 126 21.26 11.44 6.22
N LYS A 127 21.17 10.27 6.84
CA LYS A 127 21.62 10.02 8.23
C LYS A 127 20.93 10.92 9.27
N CYS A 128 19.67 11.27 9.06
CA CYS A 128 18.93 12.15 9.99
C CYS A 128 18.70 11.56 11.39
N GLY A 129 18.96 10.26 11.60
CA GLY A 129 18.85 9.57 12.88
C GLY A 129 17.42 9.25 13.33
N SER A 130 16.39 9.75 12.68
CA SER A 130 14.99 9.61 13.15
C SER A 130 14.54 8.18 13.32
N CYS A 131 14.80 7.30 12.34
CA CYS A 131 14.44 5.87 12.42
C CYS A 131 15.28 5.09 13.44
N CYS A 132 16.45 5.63 13.83
CA CYS A 132 17.30 5.04 14.87
C CYS A 132 16.84 5.44 16.27
N ARG A 133 16.32 6.65 16.41
CA ARG A 133 15.88 7.19 17.69
C ARG A 133 14.50 6.73 18.08
N LEU A 134 13.59 6.55 17.11
CA LEU A 134 12.23 6.13 17.39
C LEU A 134 11.76 5.09 16.38
N ALA A 135 11.77 3.84 16.82
CA ALA A 135 11.12 2.73 16.17
C ALA A 135 9.91 2.29 17.02
N VAL A 136 8.91 1.71 16.38
CA VAL A 136 7.68 1.28 17.06
C VAL A 136 7.29 -0.13 16.66
N SER A 137 6.63 -0.84 17.56
CA SER A 137 6.05 -2.16 17.31
C SER A 137 4.78 -2.34 18.13
N GLU A 138 3.84 -3.12 17.62
CA GLU A 138 2.68 -3.64 18.36
C GLU A 138 3.08 -4.72 19.39
N TYR A 139 4.29 -5.28 19.27
CA TYR A 139 4.80 -6.30 20.17
C TYR A 139 5.75 -5.72 21.19
N SER A 140 5.61 -6.15 22.47
CA SER A 140 6.60 -5.86 23.49
C SER A 140 7.94 -6.54 23.15
N TYR A 141 9.03 -6.04 23.75
CA TYR A 141 10.36 -6.60 23.54
C TYR A 141 10.44 -8.09 23.86
N GLN A 142 9.72 -8.53 24.88
CA GLN A 142 9.66 -9.95 25.25
C GLN A 142 8.92 -10.78 24.19
N GLN A 143 7.82 -10.27 23.66
CA GLN A 143 7.09 -10.92 22.56
C GLN A 143 7.94 -11.00 21.30
N LEU A 144 8.65 -9.92 20.94
CA LEU A 144 9.59 -9.93 19.81
C LEU A 144 10.69 -10.97 19.99
N LYS A 145 11.30 -11.09 21.19
CA LYS A 145 12.28 -12.14 21.48
C LYS A 145 11.70 -13.54 21.32
N GLN A 146 10.50 -13.78 21.81
CA GLN A 146 9.84 -15.09 21.66
C GLN A 146 9.54 -15.42 20.20
N ARG A 147 9.13 -14.43 19.41
CA ARG A 147 8.89 -14.60 17.97
C ARG A 147 10.19 -14.88 17.22
N ALA A 148 11.27 -14.17 17.55
CA ALA A 148 12.61 -14.42 17.02
C ALA A 148 13.08 -15.85 17.28
N MET A 149 12.90 -16.37 18.50
CA MET A 149 13.24 -17.76 18.86
C MET A 149 12.42 -18.79 18.06
N ARG A 150 11.26 -18.42 17.55
CA ARG A 150 10.40 -19.26 16.69
C ARG A 150 10.72 -19.12 15.19
N GLY A 151 11.78 -18.36 14.84
CA GLY A 151 12.23 -18.17 13.46
C GLY A 151 11.54 -17.02 12.71
N ASP A 152 10.85 -16.11 13.42
CA ASP A 152 10.34 -14.87 12.80
C ASP A 152 11.53 -13.94 12.50
N LYS A 153 11.93 -13.90 11.24
CA LYS A 153 13.08 -13.16 10.76
C LYS A 153 12.99 -11.65 11.04
N PHE A 154 11.81 -11.06 10.92
CA PHE A 154 11.62 -9.64 11.24
C PHE A 154 11.91 -9.38 12.72
N SER A 155 11.36 -10.19 13.61
CA SER A 155 11.60 -10.04 15.06
C SER A 155 13.06 -10.29 15.44
N GLU A 156 13.72 -11.26 14.79
CA GLU A 156 15.15 -11.51 14.96
C GLU A 156 15.99 -10.27 14.60
N ASP A 157 15.78 -9.72 13.40
CA ASP A 157 16.47 -8.53 12.92
C ASP A 157 16.13 -7.31 13.80
N PHE A 158 14.88 -7.17 14.25
CA PHE A 158 14.43 -6.06 15.07
C PHE A 158 15.14 -6.06 16.44
N VAL A 159 15.12 -7.18 17.18
CA VAL A 159 15.73 -7.25 18.52
C VAL A 159 17.26 -7.23 18.48
N SER A 160 17.88 -7.49 17.33
CA SER A 160 19.32 -7.36 17.14
C SER A 160 19.78 -5.89 17.09
N VAL A 161 18.85 -4.97 16.76
CA VAL A 161 19.15 -3.55 16.57
C VAL A 161 18.56 -2.68 17.65
N PHE A 162 17.31 -2.93 18.04
CA PHE A 162 16.53 -2.02 18.85
C PHE A 162 16.34 -2.53 20.27
N VAL A 163 16.42 -1.60 21.22
CA VAL A 163 16.10 -1.81 22.62
C VAL A 163 14.92 -0.95 23.03
N PRO A 164 14.08 -1.36 23.99
CA PRO A 164 12.94 -0.58 24.43
C PRO A 164 13.40 0.69 25.15
N TYR A 165 12.61 1.76 25.04
CA TYR A 165 12.67 2.86 25.98
C TYR A 165 12.21 2.39 27.36
N GLU A 166 12.75 2.99 28.43
CA GLU A 166 12.34 2.67 29.80
C GLU A 166 10.95 3.23 30.08
N THR A 167 10.66 4.42 29.54
CA THR A 167 9.37 5.12 29.68
C THR A 167 8.85 5.62 28.33
N GLU A 168 7.55 5.84 28.24
CA GLU A 168 6.93 6.47 27.08
C GLU A 168 7.29 7.97 26.97
N ASP A 169 7.54 8.62 28.10
CA ASP A 169 7.93 10.03 28.13
C ASP A 169 9.26 10.25 27.42
N GLU A 170 10.24 9.36 27.59
CA GLU A 170 11.50 9.41 26.86
C GLU A 170 11.29 9.30 25.33
N ALA A 171 10.41 8.41 24.89
CA ALA A 171 10.07 8.24 23.48
C ALA A 171 9.35 9.49 22.92
N LYS A 172 8.46 10.09 23.71
CA LYS A 172 7.73 11.31 23.37
C LYS A 172 8.66 12.49 23.20
N GLU A 173 9.65 12.67 24.07
CA GLU A 173 10.63 13.77 23.98
C GLU A 173 11.44 13.71 22.69
N VAL A 174 11.68 12.52 22.16
CA VAL A 174 12.46 12.33 20.91
C VAL A 174 11.71 12.82 19.67
N ASN A 175 10.43 12.54 19.57
CA ASN A 175 9.59 12.96 18.45
C ASN A 175 8.12 13.12 18.88
N PRO A 176 7.78 14.26 19.49
CA PRO A 176 6.43 14.53 20.00
C PRO A 176 5.35 14.43 18.92
N GLU A 177 5.62 14.94 17.71
CA GLU A 177 4.68 14.94 16.58
C GLU A 177 4.31 13.48 16.19
N TYR A 178 5.32 12.61 16.06
CA TYR A 178 5.08 11.22 15.70
C TYR A 178 4.37 10.45 16.82
N PHE A 179 4.74 10.72 18.06
CA PHE A 179 4.10 10.11 19.22
C PHE A 179 2.61 10.46 19.30
N GLU A 180 2.26 11.75 19.15
CA GLU A 180 0.87 12.20 19.16
C GLU A 180 0.06 11.65 17.99
N LEU A 181 0.66 11.57 16.80
CA LEU A 181 0.01 10.98 15.63
C LEU A 181 -0.27 9.50 15.85
N LEU A 182 0.68 8.74 16.36
CA LEU A 182 0.47 7.31 16.67
C LEU A 182 -0.67 7.12 17.67
N ASN A 183 -0.71 7.90 18.73
CA ASN A 183 -1.79 7.81 19.73
C ASN A 183 -3.18 8.16 19.17
N LYS A 184 -3.26 9.02 18.15
CA LYS A 184 -4.51 9.29 17.42
C LYS A 184 -4.93 8.11 16.53
N LEU A 185 -3.96 7.35 16.01
CA LEU A 185 -4.20 6.27 15.04
C LEU A 185 -4.55 4.94 15.69
N VAL A 186 -4.14 4.76 16.94
CA VAL A 186 -4.23 3.48 17.64
C VAL A 186 -5.07 3.71 18.90
N GLU A 187 -6.40 3.66 18.72
CA GLU A 187 -7.35 3.95 19.81
C GLU A 187 -7.33 2.88 20.92
N ASP A 188 -7.09 1.60 20.57
CA ASP A 188 -7.19 0.47 21.50
C ASP A 188 -5.96 -0.47 21.54
N ASP A 189 -5.00 -0.31 20.65
CA ASP A 189 -3.83 -1.18 20.56
C ASP A 189 -2.63 -0.57 21.30
N LYS A 190 -1.94 -1.39 22.08
CA LYS A 190 -0.72 -0.96 22.77
C LYS A 190 0.45 -0.89 21.80
N ILE A 191 1.10 0.28 21.72
CA ILE A 191 2.34 0.50 21.00
C ILE A 191 3.51 0.49 21.96
N TYR A 192 4.62 -0.10 21.53
CA TYR A 192 5.88 -0.12 22.25
C TYR A 192 6.94 0.66 21.47
N TYR A 193 7.71 1.45 22.18
CA TYR A 193 8.69 2.38 21.64
C TYR A 193 10.10 1.87 21.85
N TYR A 194 10.94 2.02 20.83
CA TYR A 194 12.30 1.47 20.78
C TYR A 194 13.27 2.49 20.21
N HIS A 195 14.54 2.34 20.58
CA HIS A 195 15.65 3.08 20.01
C HIS A 195 16.83 2.18 19.68
N CYS A 196 17.71 2.65 18.79
CA CYS A 196 18.95 1.96 18.47
C CYS A 196 20.07 2.50 19.37
N PRO A 197 20.74 1.67 20.18
CA PRO A 197 21.85 2.12 21.03
C PRO A 197 23.13 2.43 20.24
N LYS A 198 23.13 2.21 18.91
CA LYS A 198 24.27 2.50 18.02
C LYS A 198 24.23 3.87 17.39
N ILE A 199 23.27 4.73 17.78
CA ILE A 199 23.25 6.12 17.35
C ILE A 199 24.13 6.95 18.29
N GLY A 200 25.04 7.74 17.72
CA GLY A 200 25.88 8.66 18.45
C GLY A 200 25.15 9.95 18.87
N SER A 201 25.77 10.73 19.71
CA SER A 201 25.27 12.05 20.14
C SER A 201 25.15 13.06 18.99
N ASP A 202 25.92 12.84 17.93
CA ASP A 202 25.89 13.60 16.66
C ASP A 202 24.80 13.14 15.67
N ASN A 203 23.93 12.22 16.08
CA ASN A 203 22.90 11.58 15.26
C ASN A 203 23.42 10.62 14.19
N LEU A 204 24.70 10.31 14.18
CA LEU A 204 25.27 9.39 13.21
C LEU A 204 25.28 7.96 13.76
N CYS A 205 25.08 7.01 12.83
CA CYS A 205 25.17 5.58 13.14
C CYS A 205 26.62 5.16 13.30
N THR A 206 27.02 4.63 14.45
CA THR A 206 28.40 4.18 14.73
C THR A 206 28.80 2.92 13.95
N ILE A 207 27.82 2.21 13.37
CA ILE A 207 28.00 1.00 12.57
C ILE A 207 27.38 1.17 11.16
N TYR A 208 27.50 2.35 10.55
CA TYR A 208 26.75 2.69 9.33
C TYR A 208 26.98 1.70 8.19
N GLU A 209 28.22 1.29 7.95
CA GLU A 209 28.57 0.34 6.89
C GLU A 209 28.13 -1.10 7.22
N ASP A 210 28.12 -1.45 8.50
CA ASP A 210 27.76 -2.79 9.00
C ASP A 210 26.30 -2.89 9.44
N ARG A 211 25.44 -1.95 8.99
CA ARG A 211 24.01 -1.96 9.36
C ARG A 211 23.33 -3.25 8.95
N PRO A 212 22.53 -3.88 9.83
CA PRO A 212 21.66 -4.99 9.47
C PRO A 212 20.66 -4.62 8.36
N SER A 213 20.11 -5.63 7.70
CA SER A 213 19.14 -5.46 6.60
C SER A 213 17.96 -4.58 6.98
N ILE A 214 17.42 -4.74 8.20
CA ILE A 214 16.31 -3.93 8.70
C ILE A 214 16.59 -2.42 8.66
N CYS A 215 17.86 -2.03 8.82
CA CYS A 215 18.27 -0.62 8.75
C CYS A 215 18.59 -0.18 7.31
N ARG A 216 19.30 -1.04 6.54
CA ARG A 216 19.68 -0.73 5.15
C ARG A 216 18.47 -0.60 4.25
N ASP A 217 17.50 -1.48 4.45
CA ASP A 217 16.33 -1.56 3.59
C ASP A 217 15.20 -0.59 4.02
N TYR A 218 15.37 0.12 5.14
CA TYR A 218 14.41 1.12 5.58
C TYR A 218 14.38 2.33 4.62
N PRO A 219 13.19 2.89 4.32
CA PRO A 219 11.86 2.40 4.64
C PRO A 219 11.46 1.21 3.77
N HIS A 220 10.83 0.20 4.39
CA HIS A 220 10.41 -1.04 3.70
C HIS A 220 9.08 -0.89 2.96
N ASN A 221 8.39 0.23 3.15
CA ASN A 221 7.07 0.48 2.61
C ASN A 221 6.93 1.95 2.22
N PRO A 222 6.57 2.25 0.96
CA PRO A 222 6.38 3.63 0.51
C PRO A 222 5.19 4.35 1.17
N LEU A 223 4.30 3.61 1.83
CA LEU A 223 3.17 4.21 2.56
C LEU A 223 3.51 4.54 4.03
N LYS A 224 4.74 4.27 4.46
CA LYS A 224 5.17 4.59 5.82
C LYS A 224 5.28 6.10 6.02
N LEU A 225 4.83 6.59 7.17
CA LEU A 225 5.02 7.98 7.55
C LEU A 225 6.50 8.21 7.88
N LEU A 226 7.10 9.20 7.27
CA LEU A 226 8.49 9.55 7.44
C LEU A 226 8.60 10.98 7.98
N PRO A 227 9.51 11.26 8.91
CA PRO A 227 9.72 12.63 9.37
C PRO A 227 10.14 13.53 8.20
N SER A 228 9.77 14.81 8.27
CA SER A 228 10.04 15.79 7.19
C SER A 228 11.51 15.87 6.80
N SER A 229 12.42 15.62 7.75
CA SER A 229 13.86 15.60 7.55
C SER A 229 14.40 14.38 6.79
N CYS A 230 13.58 13.36 6.52
CA CYS A 230 14.03 12.13 5.87
C CYS A 230 14.17 12.32 4.35
N SER A 231 15.35 12.03 3.80
CA SER A 231 15.62 12.11 2.35
C SER A 231 14.73 11.19 1.51
N PHE A 232 14.25 10.09 2.08
CA PHE A 232 13.35 9.19 1.36
C PHE A 232 11.93 9.75 1.14
N ASN A 233 11.60 10.95 1.65
CA ASN A 233 10.34 11.62 1.34
C ASN A 233 10.21 11.93 -0.17
N GLU A 234 11.30 12.23 -0.86
CA GLU A 234 11.28 12.46 -2.32
C GLU A 234 10.84 11.20 -3.07
N TRP A 235 11.49 10.05 -2.78
CA TRP A 235 11.07 8.77 -3.32
C TRP A 235 9.61 8.45 -3.00
N LYS A 236 9.24 8.61 -1.73
CA LYS A 236 7.87 8.37 -1.28
C LYS A 236 6.86 9.21 -2.08
N ASN A 237 7.12 10.51 -2.24
CA ASN A 237 6.25 11.43 -2.99
C ASN A 237 6.08 11.01 -4.45
N GLU A 238 7.12 10.46 -5.07
CA GLU A 238 7.05 9.93 -6.44
C GLU A 238 6.12 8.72 -6.56
N VAL A 239 6.15 7.81 -5.56
CA VAL A 239 5.56 6.49 -5.71
C VAL A 239 4.30 6.22 -4.87
N THR A 240 3.91 7.11 -3.96
CA THR A 240 2.81 6.90 -3.01
C THR A 240 1.51 6.51 -3.71
N ASN A 241 1.07 7.24 -4.72
CA ASN A 241 -0.19 6.96 -5.42
C ASN A 241 -0.16 5.58 -6.10
N GLN A 242 0.95 5.22 -6.73
CA GLN A 242 1.15 3.89 -7.32
C GLN A 242 1.10 2.79 -6.26
N ALA A 243 1.79 2.99 -5.13
CA ALA A 243 1.82 2.04 -4.03
C ALA A 243 0.43 1.84 -3.40
N MET A 244 -0.33 2.93 -3.20
CA MET A 244 -1.70 2.87 -2.70
C MET A 244 -2.60 2.08 -3.67
N LEU A 245 -2.49 2.32 -4.98
CA LEU A 245 -3.27 1.61 -5.99
C LEU A 245 -2.95 0.11 -5.99
N LEU A 246 -1.68 -0.28 -5.91
CA LEU A 246 -1.27 -1.68 -5.84
C LEU A 246 -1.74 -2.35 -4.55
N LYS A 247 -1.66 -1.63 -3.42
CA LYS A 247 -2.19 -2.12 -2.15
C LYS A 247 -3.69 -2.33 -2.22
N ALA A 248 -4.46 -1.33 -2.68
CA ALA A 248 -5.91 -1.43 -2.81
C ALA A 248 -6.32 -2.61 -3.71
N LYS A 249 -5.64 -2.82 -4.86
CA LYS A 249 -5.87 -3.99 -5.72
C LYS A 249 -5.60 -5.30 -4.98
N THR A 250 -4.53 -5.36 -4.22
CA THR A 250 -4.16 -6.56 -3.45
C THR A 250 -5.17 -6.84 -2.34
N ASP A 251 -5.63 -5.81 -1.64
CA ASP A 251 -6.64 -5.92 -0.58
C ASP A 251 -7.98 -6.41 -1.14
N ILE A 252 -8.42 -5.87 -2.28
CA ILE A 252 -9.62 -6.32 -3.00
C ILE A 252 -9.51 -7.81 -3.33
N ILE A 253 -8.40 -8.26 -3.92
CA ILE A 253 -8.21 -9.66 -4.30
C ILE A 253 -8.20 -10.58 -3.07
N ASN A 254 -7.51 -10.19 -2.00
CA ASN A 254 -7.45 -10.99 -0.78
C ASN A 254 -8.84 -11.11 -0.11
N PHE A 255 -9.58 -10.00 -0.02
CA PHE A 255 -10.96 -10.00 0.50
C PHE A 255 -11.86 -11.00 -0.24
N TYR A 256 -11.74 -11.04 -1.56
CA TYR A 256 -12.56 -11.97 -2.36
C TYR A 256 -12.08 -13.41 -2.27
N LYS A 257 -10.78 -13.64 -2.14
CA LYS A 257 -10.24 -14.97 -1.88
C LYS A 257 -10.83 -15.57 -0.59
N GLU A 258 -10.93 -14.76 0.46
CA GLU A 258 -11.51 -15.19 1.76
C GLU A 258 -13.02 -15.44 1.67
N LYS A 259 -13.74 -14.73 0.81
CA LYS A 259 -15.19 -14.85 0.64
C LYS A 259 -15.63 -15.98 -0.29
N LEU A 260 -14.76 -16.42 -1.19
CA LEU A 260 -15.07 -17.38 -2.25
C LEU A 260 -14.29 -18.70 -2.09
N GLY A 261 -13.32 -18.78 -1.19
CA GLY A 261 -12.60 -20.02 -0.78
C GLY A 261 -13.26 -20.67 0.38
#